data_862b06e820e1f858081e976dd474d85f
#
_entry.id   862b06e820e1f858081e976dd474d85f
#
_cell.length_a   1.000
_cell.length_b   1.000
_cell.length_c   1.000
_cell.angle_alpha   90.00
_cell.angle_beta   90.00
_cell.angle_gamma   90.00
#
_symmetry.space_group_name_H-M   'P 1'
#
loop_
_entity.id
_entity.type
_entity.pdbx_description
1 polymer ?
#
loop_
_entity_poly.entity_id
_entity_poly.type
_entity_poly.pdbx_seq_one_letter_code
_entity_poly.pdbx_strand_id
1 'polypeptide(L)'
;MKRRAGLGGSMRSVVGFLSQRGLHGDPLLTQDFQRRRLRGCRNLYKKDLLGHFGCVNAIEFSNNGGQWLVSGGDDRRVLLWHMEQAIHSRVKPIQLKGEHHSNIFCLAFNSGNTKVFSGGNDEQVILHDVESSETLDVFAHEDAVYGLSVSPVNDNIFASSSDDGRVLIWDIRESPHGEPFCLANYPSAFHSVMFNPVEPRLLATANSKEGVGLWDIRKPQSSLLRYGGNLSLQSAMSVRFNSNGTQLLALRRRLPPVLYDIHSRLPVFQFDNQGYFNSCTMKSCCFAGDRDQHHNWDWRAEVSLQPFDVHSELPIL
;
A
#
# COMPACT_ATOMS: atom_id res chain seq x y z
N MET A 1 -12.06 20.35 45.60
CA MET A 1 -11.21 19.37 44.89
C MET A 1 -11.84 18.00 44.99
N LYS A 2 -12.66 17.59 44.02
CA LYS A 2 -13.24 16.25 43.97
C LYS A 2 -12.38 15.41 43.02
N ARG A 3 -11.71 14.41 43.55
CA ARG A 3 -10.97 13.40 42.77
C ARG A 3 -11.99 12.64 41.91
N ARG A 4 -11.86 12.72 40.59
CA ARG A 4 -12.55 11.80 39.69
C ARG A 4 -11.95 10.42 39.88
N ALA A 5 -12.75 9.52 40.42
CA ALA A 5 -12.43 8.11 40.53
C ALA A 5 -12.27 7.56 39.10
N GLY A 6 -11.09 7.07 38.80
CA GLY A 6 -10.79 6.46 37.53
C GLY A 6 -11.54 5.13 37.38
N LEU A 7 -12.55 5.10 36.54
CA LEU A 7 -13.13 3.88 35.99
C LEU A 7 -12.13 3.25 34.99
N GLY A 8 -11.02 2.72 35.52
CA GLY A 8 -10.03 1.96 34.78
C GLY A 8 -10.46 0.50 34.60
N GLY A 9 -11.67 0.25 34.15
CA GLY A 9 -12.10 -1.09 33.74
C GLY A 9 -11.42 -1.47 32.45
N SER A 10 -10.77 -2.62 32.45
CA SER A 10 -9.98 -3.17 31.34
C SER A 10 -10.75 -3.19 30.02
N MET A 11 -10.54 -2.20 29.15
CA MET A 11 -11.02 -2.18 27.76
C MET A 11 -10.31 -3.21 26.86
N ARG A 12 -9.82 -4.30 27.44
CA ARG A 12 -9.17 -5.38 26.69
C ARG A 12 -10.14 -6.46 26.19
N SER A 13 -11.38 -6.46 26.69
CA SER A 13 -12.40 -7.44 26.29
C SER A 13 -13.40 -6.84 25.31
N VAL A 14 -13.81 -7.62 24.32
CA VAL A 14 -14.83 -7.25 23.33
C VAL A 14 -16.17 -6.93 24.03
N VAL A 15 -16.51 -7.66 25.08
CA VAL A 15 -17.74 -7.45 25.87
C VAL A 15 -17.71 -6.09 26.56
N GLY A 16 -16.58 -5.73 27.19
CA GLY A 16 -16.42 -4.40 27.81
C GLY A 16 -16.48 -3.27 26.79
N PHE A 17 -15.95 -3.48 25.59
CA PHE A 17 -16.06 -2.54 24.49
C PHE A 17 -17.50 -2.33 24.02
N LEU A 18 -18.24 -3.43 23.77
CA LEU A 18 -19.63 -3.36 23.32
C LEU A 18 -20.53 -2.68 24.37
N SER A 19 -20.33 -2.98 25.65
CA SER A 19 -21.06 -2.35 26.75
C SER A 19 -20.79 -0.84 26.82
N GLN A 20 -19.54 -0.41 26.69
CA GLN A 20 -19.20 1.02 26.71
C GLN A 20 -19.67 1.75 25.46
N ARG A 21 -19.64 1.12 24.30
CA ARG A 21 -20.18 1.69 23.05
C ARG A 21 -21.68 1.98 23.19
N GLY A 22 -22.44 1.06 23.80
CA GLY A 22 -23.87 1.24 24.03
C GLY A 22 -24.20 2.32 25.05
N LEU A 23 -23.30 2.60 26.00
CA LEU A 23 -23.56 3.54 27.11
C LEU A 23 -23.09 4.96 26.82
N HIS A 24 -22.02 5.16 26.04
CA HIS A 24 -21.35 6.46 25.99
C HIS A 24 -21.36 7.12 24.61
N GLY A 25 -21.75 6.44 23.53
CA GLY A 25 -21.85 7.02 22.19
C GLY A 25 -20.57 7.67 21.65
N ASP A 26 -19.41 7.38 22.27
CA ASP A 26 -18.13 7.99 21.91
C ASP A 26 -17.65 7.46 20.55
N PRO A 27 -17.55 8.29 19.50
CA PRO A 27 -17.11 7.87 18.17
C PRO A 27 -15.67 7.39 18.14
N LEU A 28 -14.84 7.80 19.11
CA LEU A 28 -13.43 7.40 19.20
C LEU A 28 -13.22 6.06 19.92
N LEU A 29 -14.24 5.53 20.57
CA LEU A 29 -14.14 4.34 21.41
C LEU A 29 -13.67 3.11 20.59
N THR A 30 -14.15 2.96 19.35
CA THR A 30 -13.77 1.84 18.48
C THR A 30 -12.27 1.90 18.14
N GLN A 31 -11.77 3.08 17.86
CA GLN A 31 -10.36 3.30 17.52
C GLN A 31 -9.44 3.07 18.72
N ASP A 32 -9.82 3.60 19.88
CA ASP A 32 -9.09 3.38 21.11
C ASP A 32 -9.03 1.88 21.48
N PHE A 33 -10.11 1.15 21.24
CA PHE A 33 -10.15 -0.28 21.44
C PHE A 33 -9.22 -1.03 20.46
N GLN A 34 -9.29 -0.72 19.19
CA GLN A 34 -8.41 -1.31 18.14
C GLN A 34 -6.94 -1.00 18.45
N ARG A 35 -6.63 0.28 18.73
CA ARG A 35 -5.28 0.74 19.04
C ARG A 35 -4.70 0.05 20.29
N ARG A 36 -5.50 -0.11 21.34
CA ARG A 36 -5.09 -0.84 22.56
C ARG A 36 -4.88 -2.32 22.29
N ARG A 37 -5.69 -2.93 21.43
CA ARG A 37 -5.49 -4.32 21.02
C ARG A 37 -4.22 -4.50 20.24
N LEU A 38 -3.94 -3.67 19.25
CA LEU A 38 -2.70 -3.71 18.47
C LEU A 38 -1.47 -3.53 19.37
N ARG A 39 -1.47 -2.55 20.28
CA ARG A 39 -0.39 -2.36 21.25
C ARG A 39 -0.18 -3.53 22.20
N GLY A 40 -1.21 -4.27 22.49
CA GLY A 40 -1.18 -5.41 23.41
C GLY A 40 -0.98 -6.78 22.75
N CYS A 41 -0.90 -6.83 21.43
CA CYS A 41 -0.75 -8.07 20.68
C CYS A 41 0.69 -8.58 20.77
N ARG A 42 0.95 -9.46 21.75
CA ARG A 42 2.21 -10.22 21.85
C ARG A 42 2.17 -11.55 21.11
N ASN A 43 0.97 -12.12 20.91
CA ASN A 43 0.74 -13.36 20.19
C ASN A 43 -0.42 -13.14 19.21
N LEU A 44 -0.08 -12.82 17.96
CA LEU A 44 -1.06 -12.75 16.88
C LEU A 44 -1.39 -14.17 16.41
N TYR A 45 -2.67 -14.38 16.08
CA TYR A 45 -3.07 -15.61 15.40
C TYR A 45 -2.40 -15.63 14.02
N LYS A 46 -1.63 -16.67 13.75
CA LYS A 46 -0.97 -16.90 12.47
C LYS A 46 -1.69 -18.00 11.71
N LYS A 47 -2.02 -17.75 10.46
CA LYS A 47 -2.49 -18.75 9.52
C LYS A 47 -1.81 -18.62 8.20
N ASP A 48 -1.26 -19.72 7.71
CA ASP A 48 -0.62 -19.78 6.39
C ASP A 48 -1.70 -19.97 5.33
N LEU A 49 -1.69 -19.10 4.31
CA LEU A 49 -2.54 -19.18 3.13
C LEU A 49 -1.77 -19.92 2.04
N LEU A 50 -2.10 -21.20 1.84
CA LEU A 50 -1.41 -22.05 0.91
C LEU A 50 -2.07 -21.99 -0.48
N GLY A 51 -1.35 -21.53 -1.49
CA GLY A 51 -1.87 -21.41 -2.86
C GLY A 51 -0.81 -21.16 -3.92
N HIS A 52 0.23 -20.40 -3.60
CA HIS A 52 1.34 -20.12 -4.51
C HIS A 52 2.41 -21.22 -4.53
N PHE A 53 3.09 -21.37 -5.66
CA PHE A 53 4.26 -22.22 -5.85
C PHE A 53 5.50 -21.34 -6.12
N GLY A 54 6.03 -20.71 -5.09
CA GLY A 54 7.15 -19.79 -5.17
C GLY A 54 6.97 -18.59 -4.24
N CYS A 55 7.82 -17.57 -4.44
CA CYS A 55 7.74 -16.34 -3.65
C CYS A 55 6.47 -15.55 -3.98
N VAL A 56 5.84 -15.02 -2.95
CA VAL A 56 4.77 -14.03 -3.07
C VAL A 56 5.40 -12.65 -2.99
N ASN A 57 5.35 -11.89 -4.09
CA ASN A 57 6.01 -10.58 -4.18
C ASN A 57 5.05 -9.42 -3.94
N ALA A 58 3.76 -9.63 -4.19
CA ALA A 58 2.73 -8.61 -4.06
C ALA A 58 1.50 -9.13 -3.33
N ILE A 59 0.97 -8.30 -2.44
CA ILE A 59 -0.33 -8.50 -1.79
C ILE A 59 -1.05 -7.16 -1.70
N GLU A 60 -2.37 -7.18 -1.87
CA GLU A 60 -3.20 -6.00 -1.69
C GLU A 60 -4.56 -6.41 -1.11
N PHE A 61 -5.02 -5.66 -0.10
CA PHE A 61 -6.36 -5.84 0.46
C PHE A 61 -7.38 -5.00 -0.30
N SER A 62 -8.59 -5.54 -0.43
CA SER A 62 -9.71 -4.77 -0.94
C SER A 62 -10.05 -3.59 -0.03
N ASN A 63 -10.58 -2.52 -0.61
CA ASN A 63 -11.01 -1.34 0.11
C ASN A 63 -12.17 -1.67 1.09
N ASN A 64 -12.42 -0.77 2.04
CA ASN A 64 -13.59 -0.83 2.94
C ASN A 64 -13.67 -2.11 3.80
N GLY A 65 -12.55 -2.46 4.44
CA GLY A 65 -12.54 -3.52 5.47
C GLY A 65 -11.79 -4.79 5.08
N GLY A 66 -11.19 -4.87 3.87
CA GLY A 66 -10.29 -5.96 3.50
C GLY A 66 -11.00 -7.33 3.42
N GLN A 67 -12.22 -7.36 2.87
CA GLN A 67 -12.97 -8.60 2.67
C GLN A 67 -12.23 -9.57 1.74
N TRP A 68 -11.55 -9.02 0.76
CA TRP A 68 -10.72 -9.74 -0.18
C TRP A 68 -9.24 -9.40 0.01
N LEU A 69 -8.38 -10.35 -0.25
CA LEU A 69 -6.95 -10.20 -0.43
C LEU A 69 -6.61 -10.73 -1.81
N VAL A 70 -5.83 -9.99 -2.56
CA VAL A 70 -5.21 -10.48 -3.79
C VAL A 70 -3.73 -10.66 -3.58
N SER A 71 -3.15 -11.72 -4.15
CA SER A 71 -1.72 -12.03 -4.09
C SER A 71 -1.18 -12.43 -5.44
N GLY A 72 0.08 -12.06 -5.71
CA GLY A 72 0.81 -12.40 -6.92
C GLY A 72 2.27 -12.71 -6.61
N GLY A 73 2.89 -13.56 -7.41
CA GLY A 73 4.24 -14.02 -7.13
C GLY A 73 4.99 -14.59 -8.33
N ASP A 74 6.04 -15.36 -8.03
CA ASP A 74 6.94 -15.97 -9.01
C ASP A 74 6.26 -17.05 -9.86
N ASP A 75 5.18 -17.64 -9.36
CA ASP A 75 4.38 -18.62 -10.09
C ASP A 75 3.45 -18.00 -11.15
N ARG A 76 3.54 -16.67 -11.35
CA ARG A 76 2.84 -15.91 -12.39
C ARG A 76 1.32 -15.91 -12.25
N ARG A 77 0.78 -16.36 -11.11
CA ARG A 77 -0.65 -16.42 -10.83
C ARG A 77 -1.10 -15.25 -9.96
N VAL A 78 -2.28 -14.75 -10.26
CA VAL A 78 -3.01 -13.81 -9.40
C VAL A 78 -4.08 -14.61 -8.66
N LEU A 79 -3.96 -14.67 -7.33
CA LEU A 79 -4.87 -15.42 -6.47
C LEU A 79 -5.71 -14.47 -5.61
N LEU A 80 -7.02 -14.68 -5.63
CA LEU A 80 -7.99 -13.91 -4.86
C LEU A 80 -8.50 -14.75 -3.68
N TRP A 81 -8.42 -14.20 -2.47
CA TRP A 81 -8.77 -14.85 -1.21
C TRP A 81 -9.93 -14.13 -0.55
N HIS A 82 -11.00 -14.85 -0.24
CA HIS A 82 -12.03 -14.33 0.66
C HIS A 82 -11.56 -14.47 2.10
N MET A 83 -11.25 -13.35 2.76
CA MET A 83 -10.49 -13.35 4.02
C MET A 83 -11.21 -14.08 5.17
N GLU A 84 -12.51 -13.91 5.33
CA GLU A 84 -13.26 -14.61 6.36
C GLU A 84 -13.17 -16.14 6.18
N GLN A 85 -13.37 -16.61 4.94
CA GLN A 85 -13.28 -18.04 4.62
C GLN A 85 -11.83 -18.54 4.73
N ALA A 86 -10.86 -17.75 4.26
CA ALA A 86 -9.46 -18.11 4.32
C ALA A 86 -8.94 -18.24 5.75
N ILE A 87 -9.43 -17.42 6.69
CA ILE A 87 -9.05 -17.48 8.11
C ILE A 87 -9.70 -18.68 8.81
N HIS A 88 -10.96 -18.94 8.58
CA HIS A 88 -11.74 -19.94 9.34
C HIS A 88 -11.74 -21.34 8.74
N SER A 89 -11.50 -21.48 7.44
CA SER A 89 -11.55 -22.75 6.72
C SER A 89 -10.36 -22.93 5.77
N ARG A 90 -10.17 -24.15 5.26
CA ARG A 90 -9.17 -24.44 4.21
C ARG A 90 -9.79 -24.27 2.82
N VAL A 91 -10.23 -23.07 2.51
CA VAL A 91 -10.77 -22.77 1.19
C VAL A 91 -9.61 -22.46 0.24
N LYS A 92 -9.70 -22.98 -0.98
CA LYS A 92 -8.76 -22.66 -2.04
C LYS A 92 -9.04 -21.23 -2.56
N PRO A 93 -7.99 -20.47 -2.90
CA PRO A 93 -8.18 -19.17 -3.54
C PRO A 93 -8.78 -19.33 -4.94
N ILE A 94 -9.41 -18.27 -5.40
CA ILE A 94 -9.85 -18.14 -6.80
C ILE A 94 -8.63 -17.66 -7.59
N GLN A 95 -8.29 -18.38 -8.66
CA GLN A 95 -7.26 -17.90 -9.58
C GLN A 95 -7.93 -17.01 -10.62
N LEU A 96 -7.49 -15.76 -10.72
CA LEU A 96 -7.91 -14.86 -11.79
C LEU A 96 -7.27 -15.30 -13.10
N LYS A 97 -8.03 -15.25 -14.19
CA LYS A 97 -7.54 -15.59 -15.51
C LYS A 97 -6.66 -14.48 -16.06
N GLY A 98 -5.83 -14.85 -17.03
CA GLY A 98 -4.76 -14.00 -17.57
C GLY A 98 -3.41 -14.55 -17.16
N GLU A 99 -2.51 -14.63 -18.13
CA GLU A 99 -1.21 -15.24 -17.92
C GLU A 99 -0.13 -14.16 -17.94
N HIS A 100 0.41 -13.88 -16.76
CA HIS A 100 1.71 -13.24 -16.69
C HIS A 100 2.80 -14.21 -17.18
N HIS A 101 3.74 -13.69 -17.96
CA HIS A 101 4.85 -14.47 -18.48
C HIS A 101 6.07 -14.48 -17.55
N SER A 102 6.06 -13.62 -16.53
CA SER A 102 7.10 -13.52 -15.51
C SER A 102 6.51 -13.17 -14.13
N ASN A 103 7.36 -12.83 -13.18
CA ASN A 103 7.02 -12.55 -11.79
C ASN A 103 6.08 -11.35 -11.67
N ILE A 104 5.06 -11.46 -10.82
CA ILE A 104 4.14 -10.36 -10.50
C ILE A 104 4.75 -9.55 -9.36
N PHE A 105 4.79 -8.22 -9.50
CA PHE A 105 5.43 -7.31 -8.55
C PHE A 105 4.48 -6.33 -7.87
N CYS A 106 3.33 -6.06 -8.47
CA CYS A 106 2.38 -5.10 -7.92
C CYS A 106 0.94 -5.48 -8.25
N LEU A 107 0.05 -5.05 -7.36
CA LEU A 107 -1.39 -5.30 -7.42
C LEU A 107 -2.14 -4.06 -6.95
N ALA A 108 -3.33 -3.83 -7.49
CA ALA A 108 -4.22 -2.78 -7.02
C ALA A 108 -5.69 -3.17 -7.24
N PHE A 109 -6.56 -2.83 -6.27
CA PHE A 109 -8.01 -2.85 -6.46
C PHE A 109 -8.51 -1.50 -6.97
N ASN A 110 -9.59 -1.49 -7.72
CA ASN A 110 -10.38 -0.28 -7.93
C ASN A 110 -11.19 0.08 -6.66
N SER A 111 -11.77 1.26 -6.58
CA SER A 111 -12.49 1.74 -5.38
C SER A 111 -13.69 0.85 -5.03
N GLY A 112 -14.37 0.31 -6.04
CA GLY A 112 -15.52 -0.58 -5.90
C GLY A 112 -15.17 -2.05 -5.61
N ASN A 113 -13.88 -2.42 -5.60
CA ASN A 113 -13.40 -3.81 -5.45
C ASN A 113 -13.95 -4.79 -6.51
N THR A 114 -14.35 -4.28 -7.66
CA THR A 114 -14.87 -5.08 -8.78
C THR A 114 -13.79 -5.46 -9.79
N LYS A 115 -12.66 -4.75 -9.76
CA LYS A 115 -11.54 -4.94 -10.67
C LYS A 115 -10.23 -5.05 -9.91
N VAL A 116 -9.30 -5.86 -10.44
CA VAL A 116 -7.93 -6.00 -9.96
C VAL A 116 -6.98 -5.72 -11.11
N PHE A 117 -5.97 -4.93 -10.85
CA PHE A 117 -4.83 -4.70 -11.73
C PHE A 117 -3.63 -5.46 -11.20
N SER A 118 -2.92 -6.15 -12.05
CA SER A 118 -1.67 -6.84 -11.71
C SER A 118 -0.57 -6.42 -12.68
N GLY A 119 0.62 -6.15 -12.17
CA GLY A 119 1.78 -5.75 -12.97
C GLY A 119 3.00 -6.55 -12.57
N GLY A 120 3.91 -6.78 -13.52
CA GLY A 120 5.04 -7.66 -13.28
C GLY A 120 6.25 -7.40 -14.17
N ASN A 121 7.16 -8.36 -14.12
CA ASN A 121 8.43 -8.36 -14.85
C ASN A 121 8.27 -8.67 -16.35
N ASP A 122 7.07 -8.96 -16.79
CA ASP A 122 6.71 -9.22 -18.18
C ASP A 122 6.23 -7.97 -18.92
N GLU A 123 6.50 -6.79 -18.38
CA GLU A 123 6.22 -5.50 -19.01
C GLU A 123 4.72 -5.23 -19.22
N GLN A 124 3.86 -5.97 -18.50
CA GLN A 124 2.41 -5.90 -18.67
C GLN A 124 1.70 -5.49 -17.40
N VAL A 125 0.59 -4.76 -17.59
CA VAL A 125 -0.46 -4.61 -16.58
C VAL A 125 -1.70 -5.33 -17.10
N ILE A 126 -2.16 -6.34 -16.37
CA ILE A 126 -3.37 -7.09 -16.69
C ILE A 126 -4.52 -6.58 -15.82
N LEU A 127 -5.65 -6.28 -16.44
CA LEU A 127 -6.89 -5.91 -15.78
C LEU A 127 -7.81 -7.12 -15.69
N HIS A 128 -8.20 -7.47 -14.47
CA HIS A 128 -9.10 -8.59 -14.18
C HIS A 128 -10.42 -8.11 -13.62
N ASP A 129 -11.49 -8.81 -13.96
CA ASP A 129 -12.79 -8.71 -13.30
C ASP A 129 -12.84 -9.65 -12.09
N VAL A 130 -13.27 -9.14 -10.94
CA VAL A 130 -13.30 -9.90 -9.68
C VAL A 130 -14.41 -10.93 -9.65
N GLU A 131 -15.57 -10.62 -10.24
CA GLU A 131 -16.75 -11.48 -10.20
C GLU A 131 -16.63 -12.65 -11.19
N SER A 132 -16.30 -12.36 -12.42
CA SER A 132 -16.14 -13.40 -13.46
C SER A 132 -14.77 -14.07 -13.43
N SER A 133 -13.80 -13.46 -12.77
CA SER A 133 -12.38 -13.88 -12.79
C SER A 133 -11.73 -13.84 -14.18
N GLU A 134 -12.32 -13.15 -15.15
CA GLU A 134 -11.82 -13.02 -16.52
C GLU A 134 -10.84 -11.86 -16.65
N THR A 135 -9.97 -11.94 -17.66
CA THR A 135 -9.16 -10.80 -18.11
C THR A 135 -10.03 -9.87 -18.93
N LEU A 136 -10.01 -8.59 -18.58
CA LEU A 136 -10.71 -7.54 -19.31
C LEU A 136 -9.80 -6.87 -20.33
N ASP A 137 -8.54 -6.60 -19.96
CA ASP A 137 -7.60 -5.89 -20.82
C ASP A 137 -6.15 -6.09 -20.41
N VAL A 138 -5.20 -5.71 -21.30
CA VAL A 138 -3.74 -5.78 -21.07
C VAL A 138 -3.08 -4.51 -21.59
N PHE A 139 -2.31 -3.84 -20.73
CA PHE A 139 -1.60 -2.59 -21.02
C PHE A 139 -0.09 -2.86 -21.01
N ALA A 140 0.62 -2.47 -22.07
CA ALA A 140 2.03 -2.75 -22.23
C ALA A 140 2.93 -1.58 -21.79
N HIS A 141 4.00 -1.91 -21.09
CA HIS A 141 5.17 -1.05 -20.83
C HIS A 141 6.37 -1.49 -21.68
N GLU A 142 7.47 -0.75 -21.59
CA GLU A 142 8.74 -1.11 -22.24
C GLU A 142 9.67 -1.91 -21.30
N ASP A 143 9.36 -1.99 -20.01
CA ASP A 143 10.11 -2.74 -19.00
C ASP A 143 9.21 -3.09 -17.80
N ALA A 144 9.78 -3.79 -16.82
CA ALA A 144 9.09 -4.31 -15.64
C ALA A 144 8.24 -3.25 -14.91
N VAL A 145 7.01 -3.63 -14.53
CA VAL A 145 6.08 -2.76 -13.80
C VAL A 145 6.18 -3.03 -12.31
N TYR A 146 6.56 -2.01 -11.53
CA TYR A 146 6.79 -2.13 -10.09
C TYR A 146 5.69 -1.57 -9.21
N GLY A 147 4.87 -0.69 -9.71
CA GLY A 147 3.82 -0.06 -8.91
C GLY A 147 2.57 0.26 -9.69
N LEU A 148 1.44 0.10 -9.02
CA LEU A 148 0.10 0.38 -9.54
C LEU A 148 -0.69 1.17 -8.51
N SER A 149 -1.53 2.08 -8.99
CA SER A 149 -2.47 2.81 -8.15
C SER A 149 -3.68 3.22 -8.97
N VAL A 150 -4.88 2.92 -8.50
CA VAL A 150 -6.12 3.34 -9.14
C VAL A 150 -6.56 4.69 -8.55
N SER A 151 -7.14 5.54 -9.38
CA SER A 151 -7.67 6.84 -8.92
C SER A 151 -8.79 6.62 -7.89
N PRO A 152 -8.78 7.34 -6.75
CA PRO A 152 -9.78 7.15 -5.70
C PRO A 152 -11.18 7.64 -6.08
N VAL A 153 -11.31 8.42 -7.16
CA VAL A 153 -12.58 9.05 -7.60
C VAL A 153 -13.04 8.58 -8.97
N ASN A 154 -12.19 7.88 -9.72
CA ASN A 154 -12.52 7.39 -11.06
C ASN A 154 -11.88 6.04 -11.31
N ASP A 155 -12.64 4.99 -11.17
CA ASP A 155 -12.21 3.59 -11.36
C ASP A 155 -11.72 3.26 -12.78
N ASN A 156 -11.89 4.19 -13.73
CA ASN A 156 -11.39 4.02 -15.09
C ASN A 156 -9.97 4.57 -15.27
N ILE A 157 -9.43 5.28 -14.27
CA ILE A 157 -8.09 5.87 -14.34
C ILE A 157 -7.16 5.14 -13.38
N PHE A 158 -6.03 4.68 -13.88
CA PHE A 158 -4.96 4.15 -13.04
C PHE A 158 -3.60 4.69 -13.46
N ALA A 159 -2.66 4.63 -12.53
CA ALA A 159 -1.25 4.96 -12.75
C ALA A 159 -0.39 3.71 -12.59
N SER A 160 0.64 3.61 -13.42
CA SER A 160 1.68 2.59 -13.33
C SER A 160 3.06 3.21 -13.27
N SER A 161 3.99 2.53 -12.64
CA SER A 161 5.40 2.91 -12.56
C SER A 161 6.30 1.74 -12.94
N SER A 162 7.34 2.02 -13.74
CA SER A 162 8.14 0.98 -14.38
C SER A 162 9.64 1.23 -14.27
N ASP A 163 10.42 0.18 -14.55
CA ASP A 163 11.87 0.21 -14.68
C ASP A 163 12.32 1.01 -15.90
N ASP A 164 11.45 1.15 -16.92
CA ASP A 164 11.66 2.01 -18.10
C ASP A 164 11.84 3.50 -17.75
N GLY A 165 11.66 3.86 -16.49
CA GLY A 165 11.76 5.24 -16.00
C GLY A 165 10.52 6.09 -16.23
N ARG A 166 9.40 5.48 -16.58
CA ARG A 166 8.15 6.20 -16.81
C ARG A 166 7.13 5.98 -15.70
N VAL A 167 6.31 7.00 -15.52
CA VAL A 167 5.05 6.93 -14.78
C VAL A 167 3.95 7.25 -15.79
N LEU A 168 3.10 6.26 -16.06
CA LEU A 168 2.05 6.37 -17.06
C LEU A 168 0.68 6.42 -16.37
N ILE A 169 -0.22 7.21 -16.94
CA ILE A 169 -1.62 7.27 -16.52
C ILE A 169 -2.46 6.76 -17.69
N TRP A 170 -3.34 5.83 -17.37
CA TRP A 170 -4.16 5.07 -18.30
C TRP A 170 -5.64 5.35 -18.04
N ASP A 171 -6.43 5.37 -19.11
CA ASP A 171 -7.88 5.32 -19.05
C ASP A 171 -8.35 4.00 -19.67
N ILE A 172 -8.95 3.12 -18.89
CA ILE A 172 -9.41 1.80 -19.36
C ILE A 172 -10.55 1.85 -20.37
N ARG A 173 -11.10 3.03 -20.65
CA ARG A 173 -12.11 3.24 -21.70
C ARG A 173 -11.49 3.49 -23.07
N GLU A 174 -10.23 3.88 -23.09
CA GLU A 174 -9.45 4.06 -24.30
C GLU A 174 -8.83 2.73 -24.74
N SER A 175 -8.38 2.68 -26.00
CA SER A 175 -7.68 1.49 -26.48
C SER A 175 -6.42 1.22 -25.65
N PRO A 176 -6.20 -0.01 -25.17
CA PRO A 176 -4.98 -0.37 -24.44
C PRO A 176 -3.71 -0.26 -25.30
N HIS A 177 -3.86 -0.20 -26.61
CA HIS A 177 -2.77 0.03 -27.57
C HIS A 177 -2.59 1.52 -27.93
N GLY A 178 -3.40 2.42 -27.34
CA GLY A 178 -3.22 3.87 -27.46
C GLY A 178 -2.01 4.35 -26.68
N GLU A 179 -1.59 5.59 -26.96
CA GLU A 179 -0.50 6.21 -26.18
C GLU A 179 -1.03 6.65 -24.81
N PRO A 180 -0.51 6.10 -23.69
CA PRO A 180 -0.88 6.54 -22.37
C PRO A 180 -0.35 7.94 -22.07
N PHE A 181 -0.99 8.63 -21.13
CA PHE A 181 -0.48 9.90 -20.67
C PHE A 181 0.78 9.73 -19.83
N CYS A 182 1.92 10.22 -20.32
CA CYS A 182 3.19 10.16 -19.62
C CYS A 182 3.32 11.32 -18.61
N LEU A 183 3.21 11.01 -17.32
CA LEU A 183 3.36 11.98 -16.23
C LEU A 183 4.83 12.31 -15.96
N ALA A 184 5.69 11.31 -15.96
CA ALA A 184 7.11 11.43 -15.69
C ALA A 184 7.91 10.48 -16.60
N ASN A 185 9.10 10.95 -17.03
CA ASN A 185 10.05 10.15 -17.80
C ASN A 185 11.47 10.51 -17.35
N TYR A 186 12.16 9.59 -16.69
CA TYR A 186 13.51 9.73 -16.16
C TYR A 186 14.39 8.56 -16.55
N PRO A 187 15.72 8.73 -16.63
CA PRO A 187 16.66 7.64 -16.94
C PRO A 187 16.88 6.72 -15.70
N SER A 188 15.89 6.56 -14.86
CA SER A 188 15.97 5.77 -13.63
C SER A 188 14.60 5.23 -13.23
N ALA A 189 14.58 4.01 -12.75
CA ALA A 189 13.37 3.26 -12.40
C ALA A 189 12.46 3.98 -11.41
N PHE A 190 11.16 3.89 -11.65
CA PHE A 190 10.14 4.22 -10.66
C PHE A 190 9.62 2.93 -10.01
N HIS A 191 9.87 2.79 -8.71
CA HIS A 191 9.52 1.58 -7.96
C HIS A 191 8.12 1.62 -7.34
N SER A 192 7.51 2.78 -7.21
CA SER A 192 6.20 2.90 -6.60
C SER A 192 5.49 4.17 -7.08
N VAL A 193 4.18 4.07 -7.18
CA VAL A 193 3.27 5.16 -7.50
C VAL A 193 2.02 5.05 -6.61
N MET A 194 1.48 6.18 -6.17
CA MET A 194 0.22 6.21 -5.42
C MET A 194 -0.52 7.52 -5.65
N PHE A 195 -1.80 7.44 -6.00
CA PHE A 195 -2.70 8.59 -5.96
C PHE A 195 -2.94 9.04 -4.53
N ASN A 196 -3.07 10.35 -4.33
CA ASN A 196 -3.53 10.87 -3.06
C ASN A 196 -5.01 10.50 -2.85
N PRO A 197 -5.38 9.88 -1.72
CA PRO A 197 -6.73 9.37 -1.51
C PRO A 197 -7.81 10.47 -1.40
N VAL A 198 -7.42 11.70 -1.11
CA VAL A 198 -8.34 12.85 -0.93
C VAL A 198 -8.24 13.84 -2.08
N GLU A 199 -7.01 14.11 -2.58
CA GLU A 199 -6.75 14.99 -3.71
C GLU A 199 -6.31 14.17 -4.94
N PRO A 200 -7.25 13.67 -5.76
CA PRO A 200 -6.95 12.70 -6.84
C PRO A 200 -6.09 13.28 -7.97
N ARG A 201 -5.89 14.59 -8.02
CA ARG A 201 -4.93 15.24 -8.93
C ARG A 201 -3.48 15.08 -8.50
N LEU A 202 -3.25 14.74 -7.22
CA LEU A 202 -1.90 14.56 -6.68
C LEU A 202 -1.50 13.10 -6.72
N LEU A 203 -0.25 12.87 -7.07
CA LEU A 203 0.34 11.55 -7.18
C LEU A 203 1.75 11.57 -6.58
N ALA A 204 2.06 10.60 -5.74
CA ALA A 204 3.39 10.41 -5.19
C ALA A 204 4.13 9.29 -5.91
N THR A 205 5.44 9.45 -6.08
CA THR A 205 6.31 8.46 -6.71
C THR A 205 7.55 8.19 -5.89
N ALA A 206 8.07 6.96 -6.00
CA ALA A 206 9.39 6.58 -5.49
C ALA A 206 10.30 6.24 -6.68
N ASN A 207 11.36 7.01 -6.85
CA ASN A 207 12.35 6.79 -7.91
C ASN A 207 13.67 6.29 -7.33
N SER A 208 14.35 5.45 -8.08
CA SER A 208 15.59 4.77 -7.67
C SER A 208 16.79 5.71 -7.50
N LYS A 209 16.78 6.88 -8.15
CA LYS A 209 17.86 7.88 -8.06
C LYS A 209 17.34 9.23 -7.56
N GLU A 210 16.16 9.64 -7.99
CA GLU A 210 15.59 10.96 -7.71
C GLU A 210 14.81 11.02 -6.38
N GLY A 211 14.64 9.87 -5.71
CA GLY A 211 13.95 9.80 -4.43
C GLY A 211 12.43 9.91 -4.53
N VAL A 212 11.84 10.63 -3.60
CA VAL A 212 10.39 10.78 -3.51
C VAL A 212 9.94 12.06 -4.19
N GLY A 213 8.95 11.96 -5.08
CA GLY A 213 8.36 13.09 -5.79
C GLY A 213 6.85 13.19 -5.57
N LEU A 214 6.34 14.41 -5.50
CA LEU A 214 4.91 14.73 -5.57
C LEU A 214 4.61 15.40 -6.91
N TRP A 215 3.55 14.97 -7.57
CA TRP A 215 3.16 15.40 -8.91
C TRP A 215 1.72 15.89 -8.93
N ASP A 216 1.42 16.83 -9.80
CA ASP A 216 0.07 17.20 -10.23
C ASP A 216 -0.15 16.62 -11.63
N ILE A 217 -1.12 15.73 -11.81
CA ILE A 217 -1.42 15.09 -13.11
C ILE A 217 -1.72 16.10 -14.23
N ARG A 218 -2.10 17.33 -13.88
CA ARG A 218 -2.35 18.42 -14.83
C ARG A 218 -1.07 19.13 -15.31
N LYS A 219 0.07 18.85 -14.66
CA LYS A 219 1.38 19.43 -14.96
C LYS A 219 2.42 18.33 -15.14
N PRO A 220 2.39 17.64 -16.30
CA PRO A 220 3.31 16.54 -16.55
C PRO A 220 4.76 17.00 -16.62
N GLN A 221 5.67 16.05 -16.47
CA GLN A 221 7.12 16.18 -16.60
C GLN A 221 7.80 17.07 -15.54
N SER A 222 7.06 17.69 -14.64
CA SER A 222 7.59 18.51 -13.56
C SER A 222 6.97 18.14 -12.23
N SER A 223 7.78 17.63 -11.30
CA SER A 223 7.33 17.38 -9.94
C SER A 223 7.02 18.69 -9.22
N LEU A 224 5.90 18.75 -8.50
CA LEU A 224 5.56 19.89 -7.64
C LEU A 224 6.55 20.02 -6.48
N LEU A 225 6.95 18.88 -5.93
CA LEU A 225 7.83 18.81 -4.78
C LEU A 225 8.72 17.56 -4.89
N ARG A 226 10.01 17.75 -4.57
CA ARG A 226 10.93 16.63 -4.29
C ARG A 226 11.29 16.66 -2.81
N TYR A 227 11.15 15.51 -2.18
CA TYR A 227 11.39 15.35 -0.75
C TYR A 227 12.84 14.98 -0.47
N GLY A 228 13.35 15.40 0.71
CA GLY A 228 14.72 15.10 1.14
C GLY A 228 15.68 16.29 1.07
N GLY A 229 15.26 17.43 0.58
CA GLY A 229 16.08 18.66 0.51
C GLY A 229 17.29 18.53 -0.43
N ASN A 230 18.32 19.36 -0.20
CA ASN A 230 19.56 19.38 -0.99
C ASN A 230 20.57 18.30 -0.58
N LEU A 231 20.25 17.46 0.40
CA LEU A 231 21.05 16.31 0.79
C LEU A 231 20.85 15.22 -0.28
N SER A 232 21.95 14.68 -0.76
CA SER A 232 22.07 13.68 -1.84
C SER A 232 20.78 12.91 -2.13
N LEU A 233 20.34 12.95 -3.38
CA LEU A 233 19.18 12.22 -3.89
C LEU A 233 19.22 10.78 -3.39
N GLN A 234 18.26 10.40 -2.56
CA GLN A 234 18.25 9.12 -1.89
C GLN A 234 17.28 8.19 -2.59
N SER A 235 17.77 7.05 -3.04
CA SER A 235 16.95 6.00 -3.64
C SER A 235 15.71 5.71 -2.79
N ALA A 236 14.53 5.89 -3.38
CA ALA A 236 13.26 5.53 -2.78
C ALA A 236 12.68 4.28 -3.45
N MET A 237 12.04 3.44 -2.65
CA MET A 237 11.54 2.14 -3.08
C MET A 237 10.03 2.04 -3.01
N SER A 238 9.42 2.69 -2.03
CA SER A 238 7.98 2.66 -1.84
C SER A 238 7.51 3.96 -1.22
N VAL A 239 6.33 4.39 -1.61
CA VAL A 239 5.61 5.53 -1.04
C VAL A 239 4.18 5.15 -0.77
N ARG A 240 3.64 5.65 0.37
CA ARG A 240 2.23 5.49 0.72
C ARG A 240 1.72 6.77 1.36
N PHE A 241 0.56 7.24 0.90
CA PHE A 241 -0.17 8.29 1.61
C PHE A 241 -0.87 7.71 2.83
N ASN A 242 -1.05 8.54 3.84
CA ASN A 242 -1.99 8.27 4.90
C ASN A 242 -3.44 8.45 4.39
N SER A 243 -4.45 8.04 5.17
CA SER A 243 -5.85 8.01 4.73
C SER A 243 -6.42 9.38 4.43
N ASN A 244 -5.92 10.44 5.05
CA ASN A 244 -6.35 11.82 4.79
C ASN A 244 -5.50 12.56 3.75
N GLY A 245 -4.49 11.90 3.17
CA GLY A 245 -3.68 12.43 2.09
C GLY A 245 -2.69 13.53 2.49
N THR A 246 -2.48 13.79 3.79
CA THR A 246 -1.64 14.89 4.28
C THR A 246 -0.20 14.48 4.58
N GLN A 247 0.04 13.18 4.73
CA GLN A 247 1.36 12.65 5.05
C GLN A 247 1.76 11.56 4.06
N LEU A 248 3.06 11.41 3.87
CA LEU A 248 3.65 10.45 2.97
C LEU A 248 4.73 9.64 3.69
N LEU A 249 4.52 8.34 3.81
CA LEU A 249 5.51 7.39 4.29
C LEU A 249 6.36 6.94 3.13
N ALA A 250 7.68 6.97 3.29
CA ALA A 250 8.60 6.54 2.25
C ALA A 250 9.64 5.54 2.78
N LEU A 251 9.81 4.45 2.02
CA LEU A 251 10.93 3.54 2.20
C LEU A 251 12.09 3.97 1.32
N ARG A 252 13.28 4.02 1.92
CA ARG A 252 14.53 4.38 1.25
C ARG A 252 15.50 3.20 1.29
N ARG A 253 16.27 3.07 0.23
CA ARG A 253 17.27 2.00 0.15
C ARG A 253 18.42 2.25 1.12
N ARG A 254 18.71 1.27 1.99
CA ARG A 254 19.79 1.30 3.00
C ARG A 254 19.67 2.43 4.03
N LEU A 255 18.50 3.04 4.15
CA LEU A 255 18.22 4.13 5.08
C LEU A 255 16.92 3.85 5.83
N PRO A 256 16.77 4.39 7.05
CA PRO A 256 15.53 4.30 7.79
C PRO A 256 14.36 4.89 7.00
N PRO A 257 13.14 4.33 7.16
CA PRO A 257 11.94 4.93 6.60
C PRO A 257 11.72 6.34 7.13
N VAL A 258 11.02 7.15 6.36
CA VAL A 258 10.74 8.54 6.73
C VAL A 258 9.28 8.88 6.52
N LEU A 259 8.79 9.80 7.34
CA LEU A 259 7.48 10.41 7.21
C LEU A 259 7.67 11.87 6.77
N TYR A 260 6.97 12.25 5.71
CA TYR A 260 6.90 13.62 5.22
C TYR A 260 5.50 14.19 5.41
N ASP A 261 5.41 15.48 5.64
CA ASP A 261 4.20 16.26 5.37
C ASP A 261 4.19 16.61 3.88
N ILE A 262 3.02 16.56 3.22
CA ILE A 262 2.93 16.78 1.77
C ILE A 262 3.38 18.18 1.32
N HIS A 263 3.39 19.15 2.23
CA HIS A 263 3.81 20.52 1.95
C HIS A 263 5.26 20.81 2.35
N SER A 264 5.95 19.89 3.03
CA SER A 264 7.31 20.08 3.52
C SER A 264 8.31 19.20 2.80
N ARG A 265 9.40 19.78 2.31
CA ARG A 265 10.52 19.03 1.69
C ARG A 265 11.33 18.22 2.70
N LEU A 266 11.29 18.61 3.97
CA LEU A 266 12.05 17.94 5.02
C LEU A 266 11.19 16.87 5.70
N PRO A 267 11.80 15.75 6.14
CA PRO A 267 11.07 14.74 6.87
C PRO A 267 10.58 15.29 8.21
N VAL A 268 9.32 15.01 8.51
CA VAL A 268 8.75 15.27 9.86
C VAL A 268 9.32 14.29 10.85
N PHE A 269 9.59 13.08 10.39
CA PHE A 269 10.14 12.04 11.24
C PHE A 269 10.93 10.98 10.45
N GLN A 270 11.96 10.43 11.12
CA GLN A 270 12.74 9.29 10.64
C GLN A 270 12.61 8.14 11.63
N PHE A 271 12.24 6.96 11.11
CA PHE A 271 12.07 5.74 11.90
C PHE A 271 13.42 5.07 12.12
N ASP A 272 14.20 5.63 13.04
CA ASP A 272 15.53 5.09 13.34
C ASP A 272 15.40 3.96 14.37
N ASN A 273 15.68 2.74 13.96
CA ASN A 273 15.71 1.57 14.82
C ASN A 273 17.03 0.83 14.61
N GLN A 274 17.73 0.57 15.72
CA GLN A 274 18.95 -0.26 15.71
C GLN A 274 18.62 -1.65 15.15
N GLY A 275 19.30 -2.03 14.08
CA GLY A 275 19.08 -3.30 13.39
C GLY A 275 18.12 -3.25 12.20
N TYR A 276 17.48 -2.10 11.90
CA TYR A 276 16.75 -1.96 10.65
C TYR A 276 17.73 -1.90 9.47
N PHE A 277 17.56 -2.83 8.55
CA PHE A 277 18.33 -2.85 7.31
C PHE A 277 17.41 -3.15 6.13
N ASN A 278 17.48 -2.36 5.08
CA ASN A 278 16.73 -2.52 3.86
C ASN A 278 17.64 -2.37 2.64
N SER A 279 18.02 -3.49 2.03
CA SER A 279 18.81 -3.52 0.79
C SER A 279 18.01 -3.88 -0.45
N CYS A 280 16.80 -4.42 -0.26
CA CYS A 280 15.97 -4.96 -1.33
C CYS A 280 15.15 -3.85 -2.02
N THR A 281 14.92 -3.98 -3.31
CA THR A 281 14.09 -3.05 -4.11
C THR A 281 12.59 -3.33 -4.01
N MET A 282 12.21 -4.56 -3.63
CA MET A 282 10.83 -5.04 -3.67
C MET A 282 10.09 -4.93 -2.32
N LYS A 283 10.45 -3.97 -1.48
CA LYS A 283 9.77 -3.77 -0.20
C LYS A 283 8.76 -2.63 -0.28
N SER A 284 7.58 -2.83 0.30
CA SER A 284 6.54 -1.82 0.42
C SER A 284 6.31 -1.45 1.89
N CYS A 285 5.65 -0.31 2.10
CA CYS A 285 5.24 0.19 3.40
C CYS A 285 3.73 0.46 3.41
N CYS A 286 3.15 0.48 4.60
CA CYS A 286 1.75 0.89 4.77
C CYS A 286 1.56 1.57 6.13
N PHE A 287 0.51 2.39 6.21
CA PHE A 287 0.02 2.87 7.49
C PHE A 287 -0.88 1.81 8.14
N ALA A 288 -0.83 1.69 9.47
CA ALA A 288 -1.71 0.84 10.23
C ALA A 288 -2.76 1.68 10.97
N GLY A 289 -4.04 1.27 10.86
CA GLY A 289 -5.16 1.99 11.46
C GLY A 289 -5.95 2.84 10.48
N ASP A 290 -7.14 3.25 10.88
CA ASP A 290 -8.11 3.89 10.01
C ASP A 290 -8.19 5.42 10.15
N ARG A 291 -7.31 6.06 10.94
CA ARG A 291 -7.31 7.53 11.08
C ARG A 291 -5.98 8.15 11.47
N ASP A 292 -5.68 9.16 10.70
CA ASP A 292 -4.66 10.19 10.87
C ASP A 292 -5.15 11.33 11.76
N GLN A 293 -5.78 11.10 12.90
CA GLN A 293 -6.22 12.23 13.70
C GLN A 293 -5.09 12.82 14.53
N HIS A 294 -4.83 14.10 14.23
CA HIS A 294 -3.99 15.06 14.93
C HIS A 294 -4.29 15.15 16.43
N HIS A 295 -3.66 14.34 17.22
CA HIS A 295 -3.38 14.67 18.60
C HIS A 295 -2.09 14.00 18.99
N ASN A 296 -1.10 14.74 19.48
CA ASN A 296 0.18 14.44 20.15
C ASN A 296 0.41 12.97 20.62
N TRP A 297 0.24 12.01 19.72
CA TRP A 297 0.27 10.59 20.04
C TRP A 297 1.53 9.96 19.44
N ASP A 298 2.01 8.98 20.13
CA ASP A 298 3.16 8.16 19.76
C ASP A 298 2.87 7.39 18.44
N TRP A 299 2.93 8.12 17.31
CA TRP A 299 2.74 7.62 15.94
C TRP A 299 3.70 6.48 15.54
N ARG A 300 4.70 6.15 16.40
CA ARG A 300 5.50 4.92 16.27
C ARG A 300 4.65 3.66 16.27
N ALA A 301 3.42 3.70 16.80
CA ALA A 301 2.51 2.56 16.85
C ALA A 301 1.60 2.43 15.61
N GLU A 302 1.58 3.41 14.69
CA GLU A 302 0.68 3.44 13.54
C GLU A 302 1.35 3.02 12.22
N VAL A 303 2.67 2.87 12.21
CA VAL A 303 3.41 2.42 11.03
C VAL A 303 3.86 0.98 11.22
N SER A 304 3.26 0.08 10.46
CA SER A 304 3.75 -1.30 10.37
C SER A 304 4.73 -1.40 9.20
N LEU A 305 6.00 -1.59 9.52
CA LEU A 305 7.03 -1.94 8.56
C LEU A 305 7.15 -3.45 8.58
N GLN A 306 6.50 -4.13 7.65
CA GLN A 306 6.72 -5.56 7.46
C GLN A 306 7.79 -5.76 6.39
N PRO A 307 9.02 -6.16 6.74
CA PRO A 307 9.91 -6.74 5.78
C PRO A 307 9.37 -8.14 5.46
N PHE A 308 8.85 -8.35 4.26
CA PHE A 308 8.66 -9.70 3.74
C PHE A 308 10.04 -10.26 3.41
N ASP A 309 10.65 -10.91 4.39
CA ASP A 309 11.86 -11.68 4.18
C ASP A 309 11.44 -13.15 4.01
N VAL A 310 11.55 -13.64 2.79
CA VAL A 310 11.15 -15.00 2.40
C VAL A 310 12.07 -16.09 3.01
N HIS A 311 13.09 -15.71 3.75
CA HIS A 311 14.14 -16.64 4.25
C HIS A 311 14.45 -16.56 5.75
N SER A 312 13.65 -15.94 6.60
CA SER A 312 13.90 -16.01 8.04
C SER A 312 12.67 -16.45 8.83
N GLU A 313 12.78 -17.62 9.43
CA GLU A 313 11.83 -18.18 10.41
C GLU A 313 11.89 -17.47 11.78
N LEU A 314 11.97 -16.15 11.84
CA LEU A 314 11.89 -15.46 13.12
C LEU A 314 10.97 -14.22 13.00
N PRO A 315 9.94 -14.13 13.84
CA PRO A 315 9.14 -12.92 13.94
C PRO A 315 10.00 -11.84 14.60
N ILE A 316 10.33 -10.81 13.86
CA ILE A 316 10.91 -9.60 14.46
C ILE A 316 9.74 -8.70 14.88
N LEU A 317 9.68 -8.51 16.19
CA LEU A 317 8.78 -7.61 16.91
C LEU A 317 8.91 -6.15 16.46
#